data_a2948f1c16a8f53a96c93726f2ee39bd
#
_entry.id   a2948f1c16a8f53a96c93726f2ee39bd
#
_cell.length_a   1.000
_cell.length_b   1.000
_cell.length_c   1.000
_cell.angle_alpha   90.00
_cell.angle_beta   90.00
_cell.angle_gamma   90.00
#
_symmetry.space_group_name_H-M   'P 1'
#
loop_
_entity.id
_entity.type
_entity.pdbx_description
1 polymer ?
#
loop_
_entity_poly.entity_id
_entity_poly.type
_entity_poly.pdbx_seq_one_letter_code
_entity_poly.pdbx_strand_id
1 'polypeptide(L)'
;MALVNDEPNRLAIDALDLGPGERVLELGFGPGWSLRTIAARTRGARVYGVDQSARMLQQATRMNEVAVSSGRMVLVQGPFNPLPWIDETFDKVLLANVVYFFDSDGRDISEVYRVLRSGGRVVIYVTSRDTMQKWPFAGPDTHRTFDAHDLASLLENAGFRASDIKISNAELALGVKGLIAVAEKSYGSIRRDKIARGRTRCSIIRSDVSDTQTRQRLG
;
A
#
# COMPACT_ATOMS: atom_id res chain seq x y z
N MET A 1 -23.13 11.39 11.11
CA MET A 1 -21.74 11.21 10.61
C MET A 1 -21.57 10.12 9.54
N ALA A 2 -22.40 9.10 9.44
CA ALA A 2 -22.24 8.04 8.43
C ALA A 2 -22.38 8.51 6.97
N LEU A 3 -23.35 9.38 6.69
CA LEU A 3 -23.63 9.84 5.31
C LEU A 3 -22.57 10.77 4.70
N VAL A 4 -21.75 11.43 5.51
CA VAL A 4 -20.74 12.40 5.03
C VAL A 4 -19.46 11.69 4.56
N ASN A 5 -19.24 10.42 4.94
CA ASN A 5 -18.05 9.66 4.57
C ASN A 5 -18.26 8.68 3.39
N ASP A 6 -19.49 8.48 2.93
CA ASP A 6 -19.78 7.49 1.89
C ASP A 6 -19.20 7.91 0.52
N GLU A 7 -19.35 9.19 0.17
CA GLU A 7 -18.86 9.71 -1.10
C GLU A 7 -17.33 9.76 -1.19
N PRO A 8 -16.60 10.30 -0.17
CA PRO A 8 -15.15 10.23 -0.11
C PRO A 8 -14.59 8.81 -0.22
N ASN A 9 -15.15 7.88 0.55
CA ASN A 9 -14.72 6.49 0.53
C ASN A 9 -14.95 5.85 -0.84
N ARG A 10 -16.10 6.12 -1.48
CA ARG A 10 -16.40 5.62 -2.82
C ARG A 10 -15.39 6.12 -3.84
N LEU A 11 -15.10 7.42 -3.85
CA LEU A 11 -14.12 8.02 -4.76
C LEU A 11 -12.72 7.43 -4.56
N ALA A 12 -12.31 7.26 -3.30
CA ALA A 12 -11.01 6.66 -2.98
C ALA A 12 -10.94 5.18 -3.40
N ILE A 13 -12.03 4.41 -3.20
CA ILE A 13 -12.11 3.01 -3.64
C ILE A 13 -12.14 2.91 -5.17
N ASP A 14 -12.80 3.83 -5.87
CA ASP A 14 -12.81 3.88 -7.33
C ASP A 14 -11.38 4.14 -7.87
N ALA A 15 -10.62 5.02 -7.20
CA ALA A 15 -9.23 5.32 -7.55
C ALA A 15 -8.25 4.16 -7.30
N LEU A 16 -8.59 3.17 -6.45
CA LEU A 16 -7.78 1.97 -6.28
C LEU A 16 -7.68 1.14 -7.56
N ASP A 17 -8.68 1.21 -8.45
CA ASP A 17 -8.72 0.41 -9.67
C ASP A 17 -8.55 -1.08 -9.36
N LEU A 18 -9.54 -1.62 -8.66
CA LEU A 18 -9.49 -2.96 -8.07
C LEU A 18 -9.60 -4.06 -9.13
N GLY A 19 -8.61 -4.95 -9.15
CA GLY A 19 -8.60 -6.15 -9.97
C GLY A 19 -9.06 -7.42 -9.21
N PRO A 20 -9.37 -8.50 -9.93
CA PRO A 20 -9.73 -9.78 -9.32
C PRO A 20 -8.52 -10.42 -8.61
N GLY A 21 -8.77 -11.05 -7.46
CA GLY A 21 -7.76 -11.81 -6.73
C GLY A 21 -6.73 -10.98 -5.97
N GLU A 22 -6.83 -9.65 -5.99
CA GLU A 22 -5.86 -8.75 -5.34
C GLU A 22 -5.94 -8.83 -3.81
N ARG A 23 -4.80 -8.53 -3.19
CA ARG A 23 -4.69 -8.31 -1.75
C ARG A 23 -4.77 -6.81 -1.48
N VAL A 24 -5.80 -6.39 -0.77
CA VAL A 24 -6.07 -4.98 -0.49
C VAL A 24 -5.95 -4.74 1.02
N LEU A 25 -5.14 -3.76 1.40
CA LEU A 25 -4.99 -3.33 2.78
C LEU A 25 -5.65 -1.97 2.99
N GLU A 26 -6.37 -1.79 4.08
CA GLU A 26 -6.83 -0.49 4.56
C GLU A 26 -6.22 -0.18 5.93
N LEU A 27 -5.63 1.00 6.07
CA LEU A 27 -5.17 1.53 7.35
C LEU A 27 -6.24 2.48 7.90
N GLY A 28 -6.57 2.33 9.20
CA GLY A 28 -7.58 3.16 9.85
C GLY A 28 -8.98 2.87 9.33
N PHE A 29 -9.34 1.61 9.24
CA PHE A 29 -10.60 1.15 8.62
C PHE A 29 -11.87 1.60 9.35
N GLY A 30 -11.76 2.16 10.56
CA GLY A 30 -12.90 2.61 11.33
C GLY A 30 -13.97 1.53 11.50
N PRO A 31 -15.29 1.83 11.29
CA PRO A 31 -16.36 0.84 11.41
C PRO A 31 -16.37 -0.25 10.33
N GLY A 32 -15.52 -0.14 9.27
CA GLY A 32 -15.34 -1.17 8.24
C GLY A 32 -16.25 -1.06 7.02
N TRP A 33 -16.82 0.10 6.72
CA TRP A 33 -17.68 0.32 5.54
C TRP A 33 -16.92 0.20 4.22
N SER A 34 -15.73 0.81 4.13
CA SER A 34 -14.84 0.71 2.97
C SER A 34 -14.37 -0.71 2.73
N LEU A 35 -13.97 -1.44 3.79
CA LEU A 35 -13.61 -2.87 3.72
C LEU A 35 -14.75 -3.70 3.13
N ARG A 36 -15.99 -3.47 3.57
CA ARG A 36 -17.19 -4.15 3.04
C ARG A 36 -17.37 -3.87 1.55
N THR A 37 -17.20 -2.62 1.16
CA THR A 37 -17.34 -2.19 -0.23
C THR A 37 -16.26 -2.81 -1.12
N ILE A 38 -15.01 -2.82 -0.67
CA ILE A 38 -13.88 -3.47 -1.36
C ILE A 38 -14.16 -4.97 -1.53
N ALA A 39 -14.56 -5.66 -0.46
CA ALA A 39 -14.85 -7.09 -0.49
C ALA A 39 -16.02 -7.44 -1.43
N ALA A 40 -17.00 -6.55 -1.60
CA ALA A 40 -18.12 -6.73 -2.50
C ALA A 40 -17.76 -6.48 -3.98
N ARG A 41 -16.80 -5.56 -4.24
CA ARG A 41 -16.42 -5.17 -5.62
C ARG A 41 -15.40 -6.10 -6.26
N THR A 42 -14.67 -6.89 -5.48
CA THR A 42 -13.57 -7.73 -5.98
C THR A 42 -13.86 -9.21 -5.82
N ARG A 43 -13.96 -9.93 -6.94
CA ARG A 43 -14.06 -11.39 -6.92
C ARG A 43 -12.72 -12.00 -6.53
N GLY A 44 -12.73 -12.84 -5.48
CA GLY A 44 -11.52 -13.54 -5.03
C GLY A 44 -10.48 -12.68 -4.31
N ALA A 45 -10.74 -11.38 -4.11
CA ALA A 45 -9.85 -10.53 -3.34
C ALA A 45 -9.79 -10.95 -1.88
N ARG A 46 -8.61 -10.79 -1.27
CA ARG A 46 -8.41 -10.85 0.17
C ARG A 46 -8.24 -9.44 0.71
N VAL A 47 -9.07 -9.08 1.67
CA VAL A 47 -9.11 -7.75 2.25
C VAL A 47 -8.48 -7.80 3.64
N TYR A 48 -7.61 -6.86 3.91
CA TYR A 48 -6.91 -6.74 5.18
C TYR A 48 -7.15 -5.34 5.75
N GLY A 49 -7.19 -5.25 7.06
CA GLY A 49 -7.33 -3.96 7.72
C GLY A 49 -6.54 -3.89 9.00
N VAL A 50 -5.96 -2.72 9.30
CA VAL A 50 -5.37 -2.39 10.59
C VAL A 50 -5.99 -1.11 11.12
N ASP A 51 -6.37 -1.11 12.40
CA ASP A 51 -6.87 0.07 13.12
C ASP A 51 -6.34 0.05 14.54
N GLN A 52 -6.04 1.21 15.09
CA GLN A 52 -5.52 1.32 16.46
C GLN A 52 -6.61 1.09 17.51
N SER A 53 -7.88 1.28 17.16
CA SER A 53 -9.02 1.22 18.06
C SER A 53 -9.62 -0.19 18.17
N ALA A 54 -9.55 -0.79 19.35
CA ALA A 54 -10.25 -2.03 19.66
C ALA A 54 -11.77 -1.95 19.40
N ARG A 55 -12.36 -0.77 19.62
CA ARG A 55 -13.78 -0.53 19.36
C ARG A 55 -14.08 -0.59 17.86
N MET A 56 -13.24 -0.01 17.03
CA MET A 56 -13.39 -0.07 15.57
C MET A 56 -13.21 -1.49 15.06
N LEU A 57 -12.21 -2.22 15.57
CA LEU A 57 -12.03 -3.63 15.25
C LEU A 57 -13.31 -4.45 15.55
N GLN A 58 -13.89 -4.27 16.73
CA GLN A 58 -15.12 -4.98 17.11
C GLN A 58 -16.30 -4.64 16.18
N GLN A 59 -16.48 -3.34 15.84
CA GLN A 59 -17.54 -2.91 14.95
C GLN A 59 -17.33 -3.45 13.52
N ALA A 60 -16.13 -3.32 12.98
CA ALA A 60 -15.80 -3.79 11.64
C ALA A 60 -15.93 -5.31 11.51
N THR A 61 -15.53 -6.07 12.54
CA THR A 61 -15.69 -7.54 12.58
C THR A 61 -17.16 -7.92 12.50
N ARG A 62 -18.03 -7.28 13.31
CA ARG A 62 -19.49 -7.53 13.28
C ARG A 62 -20.11 -7.17 11.92
N MET A 63 -19.72 -6.03 11.36
CA MET A 63 -20.23 -5.56 10.07
C MET A 63 -19.82 -6.49 8.91
N ASN A 64 -18.69 -7.14 9.01
CA ASN A 64 -18.08 -7.96 7.97
C ASN A 64 -17.98 -9.45 8.35
N GLU A 65 -18.84 -9.92 9.27
CA GLU A 65 -18.78 -11.25 9.89
C GLU A 65 -18.61 -12.39 8.86
N VAL A 66 -19.37 -12.37 7.78
CA VAL A 66 -19.30 -13.40 6.72
C VAL A 66 -17.94 -13.40 6.01
N ALA A 67 -17.37 -12.23 5.75
CA ALA A 67 -16.06 -12.14 5.09
C ALA A 67 -14.92 -12.52 6.04
N VAL A 68 -15.05 -12.17 7.32
CA VAL A 68 -14.07 -12.53 8.36
C VAL A 68 -14.10 -14.03 8.63
N SER A 69 -15.29 -14.62 8.88
CA SER A 69 -15.43 -16.05 9.17
C SER A 69 -15.02 -16.96 8.02
N SER A 70 -15.18 -16.51 6.78
CA SER A 70 -14.72 -17.22 5.58
C SER A 70 -13.22 -17.05 5.29
N GLY A 71 -12.48 -16.27 6.08
CA GLY A 71 -11.05 -15.99 5.88
C GLY A 71 -10.75 -15.05 4.68
N ARG A 72 -11.79 -14.47 4.06
CA ARG A 72 -11.60 -13.47 2.98
C ARG A 72 -11.20 -12.09 3.51
N MET A 73 -11.48 -11.82 4.79
CA MET A 73 -11.12 -10.57 5.44
C MET A 73 -10.35 -10.85 6.72
N VAL A 74 -9.22 -10.16 6.91
CA VAL A 74 -8.36 -10.25 8.11
C VAL A 74 -8.25 -8.86 8.71
N LEU A 75 -8.72 -8.70 9.93
CA LEU A 75 -8.70 -7.42 10.66
C LEU A 75 -7.77 -7.54 11.87
N VAL A 76 -6.92 -6.54 12.06
CA VAL A 76 -5.92 -6.49 13.12
C VAL A 76 -6.06 -5.19 13.89
N GLN A 77 -6.00 -5.26 15.22
CA GLN A 77 -5.75 -4.09 16.04
C GLN A 77 -4.24 -3.89 16.17
N GLY A 78 -3.76 -2.70 15.87
CA GLY A 78 -2.34 -2.40 15.99
C GLY A 78 -1.96 -1.01 15.53
N PRO A 79 -0.70 -0.63 15.75
CA PRO A 79 -0.13 0.61 15.22
C PRO A 79 0.04 0.52 13.70
N PHE A 80 0.25 1.67 13.06
CA PHE A 80 0.57 1.74 11.64
C PHE A 80 2.08 1.53 11.38
N ASN A 81 2.89 1.53 12.42
CA ASN A 81 4.33 1.28 12.37
C ASN A 81 4.79 0.54 13.66
N PRO A 82 5.36 -0.69 13.51
CA PRO A 82 5.45 -1.48 12.28
C PRO A 82 4.11 -2.15 11.92
N LEU A 83 3.88 -2.33 10.60
CA LEU A 83 2.77 -3.14 10.13
C LEU A 83 3.11 -4.64 10.26
N PRO A 84 2.14 -5.51 10.67
CA PRO A 84 2.40 -6.93 10.93
C PRO A 84 2.49 -7.80 9.66
N TRP A 85 2.87 -7.23 8.53
CA TRP A 85 3.04 -7.94 7.26
C TRP A 85 4.45 -7.74 6.71
N ILE A 86 4.91 -8.74 5.97
CA ILE A 86 6.21 -8.71 5.29
C ILE A 86 6.17 -7.76 4.09
N ASP A 87 7.35 -7.41 3.58
CA ASP A 87 7.52 -6.57 2.40
C ASP A 87 6.72 -7.12 1.21
N GLU A 88 6.25 -6.21 0.36
CA GLU A 88 5.61 -6.53 -0.91
C GLU A 88 4.41 -7.49 -0.82
N THR A 89 3.62 -7.38 0.25
CA THR A 89 2.47 -8.25 0.49
C THR A 89 1.23 -7.82 -0.28
N PHE A 90 1.01 -6.50 -0.48
CA PHE A 90 -0.26 -5.96 -0.96
C PHE A 90 -0.18 -5.40 -2.37
N ASP A 91 -1.25 -5.61 -3.12
CA ASP A 91 -1.45 -5.03 -4.45
C ASP A 91 -1.94 -3.59 -4.36
N LYS A 92 -2.82 -3.33 -3.40
CA LYS A 92 -3.48 -2.04 -3.19
C LYS A 92 -3.47 -1.68 -1.71
N VAL A 93 -3.29 -0.40 -1.42
CA VAL A 93 -3.41 0.15 -0.07
C VAL A 93 -4.34 1.35 -0.09
N LEU A 94 -5.30 1.40 0.83
CA LEU A 94 -6.23 2.50 1.03
C LEU A 94 -5.96 3.22 2.35
N LEU A 95 -5.91 4.55 2.28
CA LEU A 95 -5.76 5.46 3.40
C LEU A 95 -6.85 6.54 3.32
N ALA A 96 -8.02 6.30 3.92
CA ALA A 96 -9.13 7.23 3.86
C ALA A 96 -9.28 7.95 5.21
N ASN A 97 -9.03 9.26 5.24
CA ASN A 97 -9.12 10.11 6.43
C ASN A 97 -8.29 9.61 7.64
N VAL A 98 -7.14 8.98 7.40
CA VAL A 98 -6.29 8.40 8.47
C VAL A 98 -4.94 9.09 8.59
N VAL A 99 -4.39 9.63 7.51
CA VAL A 99 -3.03 10.22 7.51
C VAL A 99 -2.87 11.43 8.45
N TYR A 100 -3.97 12.00 8.92
CA TYR A 100 -3.97 13.05 9.95
C TYR A 100 -3.32 12.59 11.26
N PHE A 101 -3.36 11.29 11.53
CA PHE A 101 -2.89 10.65 12.77
C PHE A 101 -1.51 10.01 12.62
N PHE A 102 -0.89 10.14 11.43
CA PHE A 102 0.44 9.60 11.19
C PHE A 102 1.50 10.44 11.90
N ASP A 103 2.55 9.78 12.35
CA ASP A 103 3.70 10.44 12.94
C ASP A 103 4.35 11.42 11.95
N SER A 104 4.90 12.51 12.49
CA SER A 104 5.54 13.56 11.68
C SER A 104 6.85 13.12 11.03
N ASP A 105 7.45 12.03 11.52
CA ASP A 105 8.72 11.50 11.03
C ASP A 105 8.61 10.65 9.75
N GLY A 106 7.37 10.40 9.27
CA GLY A 106 7.10 9.70 8.02
C GLY A 106 7.25 8.18 8.10
N ARG A 107 7.42 7.59 9.30
CA ARG A 107 7.56 6.14 9.44
C ARG A 107 6.31 5.37 9.01
N ASP A 108 5.13 5.88 9.33
CA ASP A 108 3.86 5.21 8.97
C ASP A 108 3.70 5.06 7.45
N ILE A 109 3.99 6.12 6.69
CA ILE A 109 3.88 6.05 5.23
C ILE A 109 5.01 5.22 4.59
N SER A 110 6.19 5.16 5.23
CA SER A 110 7.28 4.29 4.81
C SER A 110 6.92 2.81 4.97
N GLU A 111 6.15 2.46 6.01
CA GLU A 111 5.61 1.11 6.18
C GLU A 111 4.60 0.76 5.09
N VAL A 112 3.75 1.71 4.68
CA VAL A 112 2.86 1.54 3.52
C VAL A 112 3.66 1.23 2.26
N TYR A 113 4.74 1.98 2.00
CA TYR A 113 5.63 1.72 0.87
C TYR A 113 6.30 0.35 0.94
N ARG A 114 6.73 -0.07 2.14
CA ARG A 114 7.37 -1.37 2.37
C ARG A 114 6.44 -2.53 2.03
N VAL A 115 5.22 -2.51 2.57
CA VAL A 115 4.26 -3.62 2.39
C VAL A 115 3.59 -3.63 1.01
N LEU A 116 3.63 -2.51 0.28
CA LEU A 116 3.13 -2.43 -1.09
C LEU A 116 4.11 -3.12 -2.03
N ARG A 117 3.63 -4.01 -2.91
CA ARG A 117 4.47 -4.67 -3.91
C ARG A 117 4.91 -3.71 -5.02
N SER A 118 5.94 -4.06 -5.72
CA SER A 118 6.32 -3.39 -6.98
C SER A 118 5.14 -3.46 -7.98
N GLY A 119 4.79 -2.33 -8.60
CA GLY A 119 3.60 -2.17 -9.43
C GLY A 119 2.29 -2.03 -8.63
N GLY A 120 2.35 -2.08 -7.30
CA GLY A 120 1.18 -1.85 -6.45
C GLY A 120 0.82 -0.37 -6.34
N ARG A 121 -0.42 -0.10 -5.90
CA ARG A 121 -0.98 1.25 -5.84
C ARG A 121 -1.45 1.59 -4.43
N VAL A 122 -1.09 2.78 -3.96
CA VAL A 122 -1.68 3.40 -2.78
C VAL A 122 -2.62 4.52 -3.17
N VAL A 123 -3.75 4.62 -2.47
CA VAL A 123 -4.70 5.73 -2.59
C VAL A 123 -4.87 6.36 -1.22
N ILE A 124 -4.70 7.68 -1.16
CA ILE A 124 -4.93 8.50 0.02
C ILE A 124 -6.08 9.44 -0.27
N TYR A 125 -7.09 9.45 0.58
CA TYR A 125 -8.09 10.50 0.61
C TYR A 125 -7.94 11.31 1.90
N VAL A 126 -7.96 12.63 1.75
CA VAL A 126 -8.04 13.58 2.87
C VAL A 126 -9.04 14.70 2.56
N THR A 127 -9.70 15.20 3.59
CA THR A 127 -10.35 16.50 3.51
C THR A 127 -9.26 17.59 3.42
N SER A 128 -9.40 18.52 2.48
CA SER A 128 -8.40 19.56 2.24
C SER A 128 -8.22 20.47 3.46
N ARG A 129 -7.01 21.02 3.61
CA ARG A 129 -6.69 21.97 4.68
C ARG A 129 -7.70 23.11 4.77
N ASP A 130 -8.06 23.72 3.65
CA ASP A 130 -9.01 24.84 3.60
C ASP A 130 -10.41 24.49 4.14
N THR A 131 -10.82 23.23 3.98
CA THR A 131 -12.08 22.75 4.54
C THR A 131 -11.93 22.40 6.01
N MET A 132 -10.89 21.67 6.38
CA MET A 132 -10.63 21.24 7.75
C MET A 132 -10.53 22.43 8.71
N GLN A 133 -9.83 23.50 8.33
CA GLN A 133 -9.66 24.71 9.17
C GLN A 133 -10.97 25.42 9.52
N LYS A 134 -12.05 25.15 8.78
CA LYS A 134 -13.38 25.70 9.07
C LYS A 134 -14.12 24.90 10.14
N TRP A 135 -13.62 23.73 10.51
CA TRP A 135 -14.28 22.84 11.47
C TRP A 135 -13.73 23.05 12.89
N PRO A 136 -14.60 23.27 13.90
CA PRO A 136 -14.16 23.58 15.26
C PRO A 136 -13.32 22.48 15.93
N PHE A 137 -13.45 21.22 15.46
CA PHE A 137 -12.72 20.07 16.01
C PHE A 137 -11.37 19.81 15.35
N ALA A 138 -11.06 20.51 14.26
CA ALA A 138 -9.81 20.32 13.50
C ALA A 138 -8.77 21.36 13.92
N GLY A 139 -8.42 21.38 15.20
CA GLY A 139 -7.35 22.26 15.72
C GLY A 139 -5.95 21.74 15.38
N PRO A 140 -4.93 22.61 15.35
CA PRO A 140 -3.55 22.25 15.02
C PRO A 140 -2.95 21.22 15.98
N ASP A 141 -3.46 21.16 17.21
CA ASP A 141 -2.98 20.22 18.24
C ASP A 141 -3.60 18.82 18.12
N THR A 142 -4.63 18.66 17.29
CA THR A 142 -5.39 17.40 17.20
C THR A 142 -5.26 16.69 15.86
N HIS A 143 -5.03 17.44 14.77
CA HIS A 143 -4.98 16.89 13.41
C HIS A 143 -3.97 17.63 12.56
N ARG A 144 -3.11 16.89 11.88
CA ARG A 144 -2.35 17.45 10.76
C ARG A 144 -3.33 17.74 9.63
N THR A 145 -3.12 18.84 8.92
CA THR A 145 -3.92 19.17 7.74
C THR A 145 -3.05 19.11 6.51
N PHE A 146 -3.64 18.77 5.37
CA PHE A 146 -2.90 18.52 4.14
C PHE A 146 -3.43 19.38 2.99
N ASP A 147 -2.51 19.93 2.21
CA ASP A 147 -2.74 20.38 0.85
C ASP A 147 -2.09 19.40 -0.16
N ALA A 148 -2.16 19.72 -1.44
CA ALA A 148 -1.61 18.84 -2.48
C ALA A 148 -0.08 18.70 -2.37
N HIS A 149 0.62 19.78 -1.99
CA HIS A 149 2.07 19.76 -1.84
C HIS A 149 2.50 18.85 -0.65
N ASP A 150 1.78 18.94 0.47
CA ASP A 150 2.06 18.10 1.63
C ASP A 150 1.89 16.61 1.33
N LEU A 151 0.83 16.25 0.58
CA LEU A 151 0.60 14.86 0.18
C LEU A 151 1.67 14.35 -0.80
N ALA A 152 2.10 15.19 -1.75
CA ALA A 152 3.19 14.84 -2.64
C ALA A 152 4.47 14.60 -1.85
N SER A 153 4.85 15.53 -0.98
CA SER A 153 6.04 15.41 -0.13
C SER A 153 5.98 14.20 0.79
N LEU A 154 4.81 13.89 1.36
CA LEU A 154 4.61 12.71 2.20
C LEU A 154 4.93 11.42 1.43
N LEU A 155 4.43 11.30 0.20
CA LEU A 155 4.64 10.13 -0.65
C LEU A 155 6.07 10.04 -1.18
N GLU A 156 6.66 11.17 -1.60
CA GLU A 156 8.06 11.21 -2.06
C GLU A 156 9.04 10.80 -0.96
N ASN A 157 8.84 11.31 0.26
CA ASN A 157 9.66 10.95 1.42
C ASN A 157 9.54 9.45 1.79
N ALA A 158 8.41 8.81 1.47
CA ALA A 158 8.23 7.36 1.65
C ALA A 158 8.95 6.51 0.58
N GLY A 159 9.37 7.13 -0.54
CA GLY A 159 10.08 6.44 -1.62
C GLY A 159 9.33 6.35 -2.95
N PHE A 160 8.12 6.91 -3.06
CA PHE A 160 7.44 7.02 -4.35
C PHE A 160 8.12 8.06 -5.23
N ARG A 161 8.17 7.81 -6.54
CA ARG A 161 8.72 8.79 -7.48
C ARG A 161 7.69 9.88 -7.76
N ALA A 162 8.11 11.13 -7.85
CA ALA A 162 7.23 12.25 -8.19
C ALA A 162 6.42 12.02 -9.49
N SER A 163 7.02 11.36 -10.48
CA SER A 163 6.34 11.00 -11.75
C SER A 163 5.18 10.02 -11.59
N ASP A 164 5.20 9.23 -10.52
CA ASP A 164 4.24 8.14 -10.27
C ASP A 164 3.14 8.59 -9.28
N ILE A 165 3.18 9.87 -8.84
CA ILE A 165 2.21 10.48 -7.93
C ILE A 165 1.25 11.35 -8.73
N LYS A 166 -0.04 11.13 -8.53
CA LYS A 166 -1.12 11.96 -9.09
C LYS A 166 -2.01 12.44 -7.97
N ILE A 167 -2.26 13.74 -7.90
CA ILE A 167 -3.15 14.34 -6.91
C ILE A 167 -4.27 15.08 -7.63
N SER A 168 -5.50 14.82 -7.23
CA SER A 168 -6.70 15.44 -7.77
C SER A 168 -7.57 16.01 -6.66
N ASN A 169 -8.32 17.07 -6.99
CA ASN A 169 -9.34 17.60 -6.10
C ASN A 169 -10.59 16.73 -6.15
N ALA A 170 -11.22 16.55 -5.00
CA ALA A 170 -12.53 15.94 -4.85
C ALA A 170 -13.49 16.99 -4.29
N GLU A 171 -14.50 17.35 -5.07
CA GLU A 171 -15.57 18.22 -4.62
C GLU A 171 -16.74 17.35 -4.18
N LEU A 172 -17.11 17.49 -2.91
CA LEU A 172 -18.15 16.71 -2.28
C LEU A 172 -19.38 17.56 -2.00
N ALA A 173 -20.47 16.90 -1.65
CA ALA A 173 -21.68 17.60 -1.24
C ALA A 173 -21.41 18.62 -0.11
N LEU A 174 -22.24 19.67 -0.05
CA LEU A 174 -22.15 20.75 0.95
C LEU A 174 -20.85 21.58 0.87
N GLY A 175 -20.16 21.60 -0.28
CA GLY A 175 -18.97 22.40 -0.48
C GLY A 175 -17.72 21.90 0.26
N VAL A 176 -17.74 20.65 0.71
CA VAL A 176 -16.56 19.99 1.28
C VAL A 176 -15.57 19.70 0.16
N LYS A 177 -14.34 20.16 0.31
CA LYS A 177 -13.25 19.88 -0.62
C LYS A 177 -12.34 18.82 -0.02
N GLY A 178 -11.98 17.85 -0.82
CA GLY A 178 -11.02 16.82 -0.50
C GLY A 178 -9.89 16.73 -1.53
N LEU A 179 -8.91 15.92 -1.22
CA LEU A 179 -7.81 15.56 -2.11
C LEU A 179 -7.73 14.05 -2.21
N ILE A 180 -7.55 13.54 -3.42
CA ILE A 180 -7.21 12.15 -3.69
C ILE A 180 -5.81 12.11 -4.25
N ALA A 181 -4.88 11.48 -3.51
CA ALA A 181 -3.55 11.17 -4.01
C ALA A 181 -3.48 9.69 -4.38
N VAL A 182 -2.99 9.41 -5.57
CA VAL A 182 -2.71 8.07 -6.09
C VAL A 182 -1.23 7.98 -6.38
N ALA A 183 -0.56 6.96 -5.83
CA ALA A 183 0.83 6.69 -6.15
C ALA A 183 1.04 5.21 -6.47
N GLU A 184 1.92 4.94 -7.44
CA GLU A 184 2.31 3.59 -7.81
C GLU A 184 3.76 3.33 -7.40
N LYS A 185 4.00 2.17 -6.77
CA LYS A 185 5.36 1.75 -6.45
C LYS A 185 6.01 1.21 -7.72
N SER A 186 6.93 1.99 -8.27
CA SER A 186 7.68 1.60 -9.47
C SER A 186 8.40 0.27 -9.27
N TYR A 187 8.49 -0.53 -10.32
CA TYR A 187 9.40 -1.68 -10.33
C TYR A 187 10.81 -1.16 -10.07
N GLY A 188 11.48 -1.72 -9.06
CA GLY A 188 12.88 -1.42 -8.83
C GLY A 188 13.65 -1.62 -10.14
N SER A 189 14.38 -0.60 -10.60
CA SER A 189 15.32 -0.79 -11.68
C SER A 189 16.28 -1.90 -11.21
N ILE A 190 16.17 -3.09 -11.78
CA ILE A 190 17.22 -4.10 -11.64
C ILE A 190 18.49 -3.37 -12.00
N ARG A 191 19.36 -3.13 -11.01
CA ARG A 191 20.67 -2.51 -11.25
C ARG A 191 21.34 -3.34 -12.32
N ARG A 192 21.36 -2.86 -13.56
CA ARG A 192 22.13 -3.43 -14.67
C ARG A 192 23.65 -3.43 -14.40
N ASP A 193 24.06 -2.83 -13.29
CA ASP A 193 25.49 -2.73 -12.91
C ASP A 193 26.11 -4.03 -12.40
N LYS A 194 25.36 -5.08 -12.10
CA LYS A 194 25.94 -6.38 -11.71
C LYS A 194 26.25 -7.31 -12.88
N ILE A 195 25.73 -7.05 -14.08
CA ILE A 195 25.99 -7.92 -15.26
C ILE A 195 27.21 -7.44 -16.03
N ALA A 196 27.62 -6.17 -15.89
CA ALA A 196 28.78 -5.63 -16.65
C ALA A 196 30.16 -6.02 -16.07
N ARG A 197 30.24 -6.54 -14.84
CA ARG A 197 31.53 -6.92 -14.23
C ARG A 197 31.83 -8.43 -14.18
N GLY A 198 30.98 -9.27 -14.78
CA GLY A 198 31.09 -10.74 -14.76
C GLY A 198 31.63 -11.37 -16.04
N ARG A 199 32.17 -10.59 -16.99
CA ARG A 199 32.92 -11.17 -18.13
C ARG A 199 34.41 -11.26 -17.81
N THR A 200 34.73 -12.12 -16.85
CA THR A 200 36.09 -12.63 -16.72
C THR A 200 36.24 -13.76 -17.73
N ARG A 201 37.19 -13.58 -18.62
CA ARG A 201 37.64 -14.54 -19.66
C ARG A 201 37.78 -15.95 -19.06
N CYS A 202 36.95 -16.88 -19.51
CA CYS A 202 37.27 -18.30 -19.42
C CYS A 202 38.26 -18.62 -20.57
N SER A 203 39.55 -18.65 -20.27
CA SER A 203 40.56 -19.15 -21.16
C SER A 203 40.47 -20.68 -21.18
N ILE A 204 40.08 -21.21 -22.32
CA ILE A 204 40.12 -22.66 -22.60
C ILE A 204 41.56 -23.08 -22.65
N ILE A 205 42.01 -23.82 -21.63
CA ILE A 205 43.25 -24.60 -21.69
C ILE A 205 42.89 -25.91 -22.38
N ARG A 206 43.29 -26.05 -23.63
CA ARG A 206 43.39 -27.36 -24.29
C ARG A 206 44.60 -28.06 -23.71
N SER A 207 44.39 -29.17 -23.02
CA SER A 207 45.44 -30.15 -22.73
C SER A 207 45.28 -31.32 -23.69
N ASP A 208 46.25 -31.45 -24.58
CA ASP A 208 46.50 -32.64 -25.37
C ASP A 208 46.69 -33.85 -24.43
N VAL A 209 45.96 -34.91 -24.68
CA VAL A 209 46.32 -36.24 -24.17
C VAL A 209 46.51 -37.16 -25.34
N SER A 210 47.78 -37.40 -25.61
CA SER A 210 48.25 -38.44 -26.48
C SER A 210 48.11 -39.84 -25.88
N ASP A 211 47.72 -40.75 -26.74
CA ASP A 211 47.75 -42.21 -26.63
C ASP A 211 48.83 -42.79 -25.75
N THR A 212 48.52 -43.83 -25.00
CA THR A 212 49.33 -45.04 -24.89
C THR A 212 48.47 -46.24 -24.46
N GLN A 213 48.36 -47.17 -25.40
CA GLN A 213 47.89 -48.54 -25.13
C GLN A 213 48.90 -49.27 -24.25
N THR A 214 48.40 -50.11 -23.33
CA THR A 214 49.07 -51.44 -23.12
C THR A 214 48.09 -52.37 -22.44
N ARG A 215 48.00 -53.55 -22.99
CA ARG A 215 47.35 -54.79 -22.60
C ARG A 215 47.87 -55.33 -21.27
N GLN A 216 47.10 -56.08 -20.54
CA GLN A 216 47.24 -57.47 -20.01
C GLN A 216 46.14 -57.73 -19.01
N ARG A 217 45.21 -58.64 -19.26
CA ARG A 217 45.15 -60.11 -19.06
C ARG A 217 45.24 -60.53 -17.59
N LEU A 218 44.16 -61.24 -17.20
CA LEU A 218 44.09 -62.39 -16.30
C LEU A 218 43.96 -62.12 -14.77
N GLY A 219 42.91 -62.72 -14.22
CA GLY A 219 42.60 -62.99 -12.85
C GLY A 219 41.12 -63.06 -12.62
#